data_e57a2ce9c08fcf2a91d71fae0d41eb7d
#
_entry.id   e57a2ce9c08fcf2a91d71fae0d41eb7d
#
_cell.length_a   1.000
_cell.length_b   1.000
_cell.length_c   1.000
_cell.angle_alpha   90.00
_cell.angle_beta   90.00
_cell.angle_gamma   90.00
#
_symmetry.space_group_name_H-M   'P 1'
#
loop_
_entity.id
_entity.type
_entity.pdbx_description
1 polymer ?
#
loop_
_entity_poly.entity_id
_entity_poly.type
_entity_poly.pdbx_seq_one_letter_code
_entity_poly.pdbx_strand_id
1 'polypeptide(L)'
;APEGVVADVRMKVAAFRRRLAAHVNVAAGERAGGFAAALVSGDRSYMRVEDQVALRNSGLAHLLAISGLHMAIVGGLVFYLMRRLLACIEPLALRVPVQKPAAVIALGASLAYLVISGAGVSTQRAFIMLAVVFGAVLFDRAALSLRSFAIAMILVILLQPESVMTPGFQMSFAASGALIATYEAWTARRSASDRVMGGVSYSWASLAVTSLVAGTATAPYALYHFDRLAGLGLLANLAAMPVITFVTAPAAAAALILTPFGYGDLGLRVFGYSLEAILWIAETCTEQAPSALSPGKQMPGGSLVLFSAALGLAVIARGLWRWAMAVALSGPAIWLWIAAPAMALHWSASGDVFVRLAGGEVQKFSYVEGDGLSPMRFSTLDPSGLCSDWPCILMSEIGRIALRHPDLERGACSLASDVAYELIPLGAPRPDRRSASCAQPIYWSDVLRQGGVTLHTDGATSKKAAPCEARPWKPCEVEPISRNGG
;
A
#
# COMPACT_ATOMS: atom_id res chain seq x y z
N ALA A 1 22.02 26.14 19.71
CA ALA A 1 23.24 25.38 19.37
C ALA A 1 22.99 23.90 19.06
N PRO A 2 22.09 23.15 19.75
CA PRO A 2 21.81 21.73 19.37
C PRO A 2 21.07 21.60 18.06
N GLU A 3 20.28 22.57 17.64
CA GLU A 3 19.51 22.52 16.36
C GLU A 3 20.42 22.49 15.13
N GLY A 4 21.57 23.16 15.15
CA GLY A 4 22.50 23.19 14.03
C GLY A 4 23.18 21.83 13.75
N VAL A 5 23.56 21.10 14.79
CA VAL A 5 24.22 19.79 14.65
C VAL A 5 23.25 18.73 14.09
N VAL A 6 22.01 18.72 14.59
CA VAL A 6 20.97 17.78 14.10
C VAL A 6 20.62 18.08 12.64
N ALA A 7 20.52 19.35 12.26
CA ALA A 7 20.27 19.75 10.87
C ALA A 7 21.42 19.34 9.94
N ASP A 8 22.67 19.54 10.36
CA ASP A 8 23.86 19.15 9.59
C ASP A 8 23.92 17.62 9.37
N VAL A 9 23.67 16.84 10.43
CA VAL A 9 23.61 15.36 10.33
C VAL A 9 22.49 14.93 9.38
N ARG A 10 21.29 15.53 9.48
CA ARG A 10 20.17 15.22 8.55
C ARG A 10 20.53 15.55 7.11
N MET A 11 21.16 16.69 6.85
CA MET A 11 21.60 17.05 5.50
C MET A 11 22.66 16.09 4.95
N LYS A 12 23.64 15.67 5.75
CA LYS A 12 24.66 14.70 5.35
C LYS A 12 24.04 13.33 5.04
N VAL A 13 23.12 12.85 5.86
CA VAL A 13 22.38 11.60 5.63
C VAL A 13 21.55 11.70 4.35
N ALA A 14 20.84 12.80 4.13
CA ALA A 14 20.04 13.00 2.91
C ALA A 14 20.93 13.08 1.66
N ALA A 15 22.09 13.74 1.74
CA ALA A 15 23.06 13.79 0.65
C ALA A 15 23.65 12.41 0.33
N PHE A 16 24.01 11.64 1.36
CA PHE A 16 24.47 10.25 1.21
C PHE A 16 23.41 9.39 0.55
N ARG A 17 22.16 9.44 1.01
CA ARG A 17 21.04 8.68 0.44
C ARG A 17 20.81 8.98 -1.04
N ARG A 18 20.83 10.26 -1.43
CA ARG A 18 20.70 10.66 -2.85
C ARG A 18 21.84 10.12 -3.71
N ARG A 19 23.08 10.21 -3.23
CA ARG A 19 24.25 9.63 -3.94
C ARG A 19 24.15 8.12 -4.08
N LEU A 20 23.73 7.45 -3.02
CA LEU A 20 23.51 6.00 -3.01
C LEU A 20 22.40 5.63 -4.00
N ALA A 21 21.26 6.33 -3.98
CA ALA A 21 20.16 6.11 -4.91
C ALA A 21 20.60 6.27 -6.37
N ALA A 22 21.32 7.35 -6.69
CA ALA A 22 21.82 7.61 -8.04
C ALA A 22 22.83 6.52 -8.49
N HIS A 23 23.74 6.11 -7.61
CA HIS A 23 24.69 5.04 -7.92
C HIS A 23 23.99 3.70 -8.18
N VAL A 24 23.08 3.30 -7.28
CA VAL A 24 22.31 2.04 -7.41
C VAL A 24 21.44 2.07 -8.67
N ASN A 25 20.81 3.20 -8.98
CA ASN A 25 20.00 3.35 -10.18
C ASN A 25 20.81 3.07 -11.47
N VAL A 26 22.04 3.55 -11.54
CA VAL A 26 22.90 3.31 -12.71
C VAL A 26 23.46 1.89 -12.71
N ALA A 27 23.94 1.39 -11.57
CA ALA A 27 24.61 0.10 -11.48
C ALA A 27 23.68 -1.10 -11.63
N ALA A 28 22.41 -0.97 -11.20
CA ALA A 28 21.40 -2.04 -11.28
C ALA A 28 20.76 -2.17 -12.67
N GLY A 29 21.06 -1.28 -13.63
CA GLY A 29 20.57 -1.33 -14.99
C GLY A 29 19.40 -0.38 -15.26
N GLU A 30 19.20 -0.09 -16.54
CA GLU A 30 18.29 0.97 -17.00
C GLU A 30 16.83 0.76 -16.58
N ARG A 31 16.35 -0.49 -16.62
CA ARG A 31 14.96 -0.81 -16.29
C ARG A 31 14.73 -0.95 -14.80
N ALA A 32 15.57 -1.75 -14.11
CA ALA A 32 15.37 -2.06 -12.69
C ALA A 32 16.00 -1.04 -11.75
N GLY A 33 16.85 -0.13 -12.25
CA GLY A 33 17.59 0.82 -11.43
C GLY A 33 16.72 1.65 -10.51
N GLY A 34 15.59 2.16 -11.00
CA GLY A 34 14.64 2.91 -10.20
C GLY A 34 14.00 2.07 -9.08
N PHE A 35 13.68 0.82 -9.35
CA PHE A 35 13.17 -0.10 -8.34
C PHE A 35 14.26 -0.49 -7.31
N ALA A 36 15.48 -0.71 -7.77
CA ALA A 36 16.63 -0.97 -6.92
C ALA A 36 16.91 0.21 -5.97
N ALA A 37 16.93 1.45 -6.49
CA ALA A 37 17.10 2.66 -5.70
C ALA A 37 16.00 2.81 -4.64
N ALA A 38 14.73 2.53 -5.00
CA ALA A 38 13.61 2.55 -4.07
C ALA A 38 13.76 1.54 -2.92
N LEU A 39 14.29 0.33 -3.20
CA LEU A 39 14.50 -0.71 -2.18
C LEU A 39 15.69 -0.42 -1.26
N VAL A 40 16.75 0.17 -1.79
CA VAL A 40 17.98 0.42 -1.01
C VAL A 40 17.87 1.70 -0.19
N SER A 41 17.39 2.79 -0.79
CA SER A 41 17.40 4.12 -0.18
C SER A 41 16.02 4.69 0.17
N GLY A 42 14.94 4.04 -0.26
CA GLY A 42 13.58 4.55 -0.15
C GLY A 42 13.23 5.64 -1.17
N ASP A 43 14.14 5.98 -2.08
CA ASP A 43 13.93 7.01 -3.11
C ASP A 43 13.24 6.41 -4.34
N ARG A 44 12.00 6.83 -4.58
CA ARG A 44 11.16 6.36 -5.69
C ARG A 44 11.17 7.29 -6.90
N SER A 45 11.94 8.37 -6.86
CA SER A 45 11.96 9.38 -7.93
C SER A 45 12.45 8.82 -9.27
N TYR A 46 13.26 7.77 -9.23
CA TYR A 46 13.77 7.08 -10.42
C TYR A 46 12.83 6.00 -10.97
N MET A 47 11.75 5.68 -10.24
CA MET A 47 10.89 4.56 -10.60
C MET A 47 9.83 4.97 -11.63
N ARG A 48 9.70 4.20 -12.70
CA ARG A 48 8.71 4.45 -13.76
C ARG A 48 7.29 4.25 -13.22
N VAL A 49 6.38 5.07 -13.72
CA VAL A 49 4.96 5.02 -13.28
C VAL A 49 4.32 3.68 -13.68
N GLU A 50 4.66 3.17 -14.87
CA GLU A 50 4.16 1.91 -15.41
C GLU A 50 4.53 0.73 -14.50
N ASP A 51 5.80 0.69 -14.03
CA ASP A 51 6.29 -0.35 -13.11
C ASP A 51 5.56 -0.30 -11.75
N GLN A 52 5.30 0.92 -11.25
CA GLN A 52 4.52 1.10 -10.03
C GLN A 52 3.08 0.58 -10.19
N VAL A 53 2.45 0.85 -11.34
CA VAL A 53 1.10 0.40 -11.67
C VAL A 53 1.07 -1.12 -11.81
N ALA A 54 2.03 -1.73 -12.53
CA ALA A 54 2.14 -3.18 -12.69
C ALA A 54 2.30 -3.88 -11.33
N LEU A 55 3.18 -3.41 -10.46
CA LEU A 55 3.38 -3.95 -9.11
C LEU A 55 2.13 -3.81 -8.22
N ARG A 56 1.37 -2.72 -8.38
CA ARG A 56 0.10 -2.54 -7.64
C ARG A 56 -0.99 -3.48 -8.14
N ASN A 57 -1.14 -3.61 -9.43
CA ASN A 57 -2.20 -4.41 -10.05
C ASN A 57 -1.95 -5.91 -9.88
N SER A 58 -0.70 -6.35 -9.91
CA SER A 58 -0.31 -7.74 -9.65
C SER A 58 -0.37 -8.14 -8.15
N GLY A 59 -0.65 -7.20 -7.22
CA GLY A 59 -0.64 -7.47 -5.78
C GLY A 59 0.75 -7.46 -5.14
N LEU A 60 1.79 -7.11 -5.90
CA LEU A 60 3.17 -6.97 -5.43
C LEU A 60 3.47 -5.55 -4.89
N ALA A 61 2.47 -4.70 -4.68
CA ALA A 61 2.62 -3.35 -4.16
C ALA A 61 3.40 -3.28 -2.84
N HIS A 62 3.34 -4.34 -2.04
CA HIS A 62 4.09 -4.44 -0.78
C HIS A 62 5.61 -4.46 -0.96
N LEU A 63 6.11 -4.77 -2.17
CA LEU A 63 7.52 -4.71 -2.52
C LEU A 63 7.99 -3.29 -2.85
N LEU A 64 7.07 -2.39 -3.25
CA LEU A 64 7.39 -0.98 -3.54
C LEU A 64 7.80 -0.18 -2.30
N ALA A 65 7.29 -0.56 -1.15
CA ALA A 65 7.66 0.05 0.12
C ALA A 65 8.74 -0.80 0.77
N ILE A 66 9.74 -0.18 1.37
CA ILE A 66 10.63 -0.89 2.25
C ILE A 66 9.78 -1.50 3.37
N SER A 67 9.65 -2.82 3.33
CA SER A 67 8.69 -3.59 4.12
C SER A 67 9.37 -4.28 5.31
N GLY A 68 8.53 -4.86 6.17
CA GLY A 68 8.99 -5.73 7.24
C GLY A 68 9.87 -6.90 6.74
N LEU A 69 9.60 -7.40 5.52
CA LEU A 69 10.40 -8.45 4.89
C LEU A 69 11.85 -7.98 4.62
N HIS A 70 12.03 -6.79 4.04
CA HIS A 70 13.37 -6.24 3.77
C HIS A 70 14.15 -6.01 5.07
N MET A 71 13.50 -5.44 6.08
CA MET A 71 14.08 -5.26 7.40
C MET A 71 14.45 -6.61 8.05
N ALA A 72 13.59 -7.62 7.95
CA ALA A 72 13.84 -8.96 8.46
C ALA A 72 14.96 -9.67 7.72
N ILE A 73 15.09 -9.49 6.40
CA ILE A 73 16.19 -10.03 5.59
C ILE A 73 17.52 -9.41 6.06
N VAL A 74 17.60 -8.07 6.14
CA VAL A 74 18.83 -7.38 6.58
C VAL A 74 19.21 -7.79 8.00
N GLY A 75 18.29 -7.66 8.95
CA GLY A 75 18.57 -8.01 10.36
C GLY A 75 18.83 -9.50 10.55
N GLY A 76 18.03 -10.36 9.90
CA GLY A 76 18.18 -11.82 9.98
C GLY A 76 19.48 -12.33 9.37
N LEU A 77 19.88 -11.78 8.22
CA LEU A 77 21.15 -12.14 7.57
C LEU A 77 22.35 -11.72 8.44
N VAL A 78 22.36 -10.48 8.93
CA VAL A 78 23.43 -10.00 9.82
C VAL A 78 23.47 -10.83 11.10
N PHE A 79 22.32 -11.13 11.70
CA PHE A 79 22.23 -12.00 12.87
C PHE A 79 22.82 -13.39 12.59
N TYR A 80 22.41 -14.01 11.48
CA TYR A 80 22.89 -15.33 11.10
C TYR A 80 24.42 -15.35 10.87
N LEU A 81 24.93 -14.38 10.09
CA LEU A 81 26.38 -14.29 9.79
C LEU A 81 27.18 -14.02 11.06
N MET A 82 26.77 -13.06 11.87
CA MET A 82 27.46 -12.73 13.12
C MET A 82 27.43 -13.89 14.11
N ARG A 83 26.31 -14.58 14.24
CA ARG A 83 26.21 -15.77 15.08
C ARG A 83 27.17 -16.85 14.62
N ARG A 84 27.32 -17.08 13.29
CA ARG A 84 28.26 -18.04 12.74
C ARG A 84 29.72 -17.64 12.96
N LEU A 85 30.06 -16.37 12.67
CA LEU A 85 31.38 -15.82 12.86
C LEU A 85 31.82 -15.86 14.33
N LEU A 86 30.95 -15.43 15.24
CA LEU A 86 31.26 -15.46 16.68
C LEU A 86 31.35 -16.89 17.23
N ALA A 87 30.61 -17.83 16.66
CA ALA A 87 30.72 -19.25 17.03
C ALA A 87 32.02 -19.91 16.59
N CYS A 88 32.74 -19.39 15.57
CA CYS A 88 34.05 -19.84 15.16
C CYS A 88 35.16 -19.41 16.13
N ILE A 89 34.89 -18.49 17.06
CA ILE A 89 35.84 -18.02 18.07
C ILE A 89 35.59 -18.84 19.34
N GLU A 90 36.30 -19.96 19.47
CA GLU A 90 36.10 -20.92 20.55
C GLU A 90 36.08 -20.30 21.96
N PRO A 91 37.03 -19.43 22.37
CA PRO A 91 37.01 -18.86 23.71
C PRO A 91 35.80 -17.94 23.98
N LEU A 92 35.22 -17.34 22.93
CA LEU A 92 34.02 -16.53 23.04
C LEU A 92 32.79 -17.41 23.11
N ALA A 93 32.70 -18.44 22.26
CA ALA A 93 31.56 -19.35 22.18
C ALA A 93 31.35 -20.15 23.48
N LEU A 94 32.43 -20.44 24.21
CA LEU A 94 32.37 -21.12 25.49
C LEU A 94 32.00 -20.23 26.67
N ARG A 95 32.22 -18.91 26.58
CA ARG A 95 32.03 -17.99 27.71
C ARG A 95 30.74 -17.17 27.60
N VAL A 96 30.26 -16.93 26.35
CA VAL A 96 29.11 -16.01 26.13
C VAL A 96 28.14 -16.68 25.15
N PRO A 97 26.82 -16.57 25.41
CA PRO A 97 25.81 -17.01 24.44
C PRO A 97 25.88 -16.13 23.18
N VAL A 98 26.59 -16.62 22.13
CA VAL A 98 26.93 -15.87 20.90
C VAL A 98 25.72 -15.24 20.20
N GLN A 99 24.51 -15.75 20.46
CA GLN A 99 23.27 -15.19 19.94
C GLN A 99 22.98 -13.77 20.46
N LYS A 100 23.42 -13.41 21.69
CA LYS A 100 23.17 -12.09 22.28
C LYS A 100 24.00 -11.00 21.60
N PRO A 101 25.32 -11.10 21.50
CA PRO A 101 26.11 -10.10 20.76
C PRO A 101 25.71 -10.08 19.26
N ALA A 102 25.39 -11.22 18.64
CA ALA A 102 24.87 -11.23 17.28
C ALA A 102 23.57 -10.44 17.13
N ALA A 103 22.63 -10.53 18.09
CA ALA A 103 21.38 -9.78 18.11
C ALA A 103 21.61 -8.27 18.25
N VAL A 104 22.58 -7.84 19.08
CA VAL A 104 22.94 -6.42 19.23
C VAL A 104 23.51 -5.85 17.93
N ILE A 105 24.42 -6.58 17.27
CA ILE A 105 25.00 -6.16 15.99
C ILE A 105 23.91 -6.10 14.90
N ALA A 106 23.03 -7.10 14.84
CA ALA A 106 21.93 -7.12 13.89
C ALA A 106 20.92 -5.96 14.11
N LEU A 107 20.67 -5.61 15.37
CA LEU A 107 19.82 -4.46 15.71
C LEU A 107 20.48 -3.15 15.24
N GLY A 108 21.79 -2.99 15.45
CA GLY A 108 22.55 -1.83 14.98
C GLY A 108 22.53 -1.73 13.44
N ALA A 109 22.72 -2.85 12.73
CA ALA A 109 22.62 -2.88 11.26
C ALA A 109 21.21 -2.54 10.76
N SER A 110 20.17 -3.03 11.44
CA SER A 110 18.78 -2.70 11.13
C SER A 110 18.46 -1.23 11.37
N LEU A 111 19.03 -0.63 12.42
CA LEU A 111 18.92 0.81 12.69
C LEU A 111 19.64 1.64 11.60
N ALA A 112 20.82 1.23 11.18
CA ALA A 112 21.52 1.86 10.06
C ALA A 112 20.70 1.79 8.77
N TYR A 113 20.10 0.63 8.48
CA TYR A 113 19.23 0.47 7.33
C TYR A 113 17.95 1.33 7.44
N LEU A 114 17.36 1.45 8.63
CA LEU A 114 16.24 2.38 8.87
C LEU A 114 16.60 3.82 8.50
N VAL A 115 17.79 4.29 8.89
CA VAL A 115 18.26 5.65 8.60
C VAL A 115 18.52 5.83 7.10
N ILE A 116 19.21 4.87 6.47
CA ILE A 116 19.54 4.88 5.03
C ILE A 116 18.27 4.83 4.20
N SER A 117 17.28 4.05 4.59
CA SER A 117 15.99 3.92 3.89
C SER A 117 15.06 5.12 4.05
N GLY A 118 15.45 6.13 4.84
CA GLY A 118 14.70 7.37 5.03
C GLY A 118 13.67 7.33 6.13
N ALA A 119 13.71 6.32 6.98
CA ALA A 119 12.86 6.17 8.14
C ALA A 119 11.35 6.38 7.84
N GLY A 120 10.89 5.87 6.70
CA GLY A 120 9.45 5.89 6.36
C GLY A 120 8.60 5.20 7.43
N VAL A 121 7.34 5.55 7.56
CA VAL A 121 6.43 5.02 8.60
C VAL A 121 6.38 3.48 8.59
N SER A 122 6.35 2.85 7.40
CA SER A 122 6.39 1.38 7.26
C SER A 122 7.70 0.77 7.76
N THR A 123 8.83 1.45 7.49
CA THR A 123 10.17 0.98 7.89
C THR A 123 10.39 1.14 9.39
N GLN A 124 9.86 2.23 9.99
CA GLN A 124 9.89 2.43 11.45
C GLN A 124 9.14 1.32 12.18
N ARG A 125 7.92 0.97 11.72
CA ARG A 125 7.15 -0.15 12.30
C ARG A 125 7.90 -1.46 12.19
N ALA A 126 8.47 -1.74 11.02
CA ALA A 126 9.25 -2.95 10.79
C ALA A 126 10.48 -3.03 11.72
N PHE A 127 11.16 -1.90 11.94
CA PHE A 127 12.26 -1.81 12.89
C PHE A 127 11.80 -2.06 14.33
N ILE A 128 10.67 -1.47 14.77
CA ILE A 128 10.13 -1.68 16.12
C ILE A 128 9.79 -3.17 16.31
N MET A 129 9.13 -3.80 15.34
CA MET A 129 8.83 -5.24 15.39
C MET A 129 10.10 -6.07 15.52
N LEU A 130 11.12 -5.78 14.71
CA LEU A 130 12.40 -6.49 14.73
C LEU A 130 13.16 -6.24 16.03
N ALA A 131 13.11 -5.01 16.57
CA ALA A 131 13.72 -4.67 17.86
C ALA A 131 13.09 -5.47 19.02
N VAL A 132 11.78 -5.70 18.98
CA VAL A 132 11.10 -6.57 19.96
C VAL A 132 11.55 -8.03 19.79
N VAL A 133 11.70 -8.51 18.55
CA VAL A 133 12.19 -9.87 18.25
C VAL A 133 13.61 -10.06 18.78
N PHE A 134 14.55 -9.15 18.48
CA PHE A 134 15.91 -9.23 19.00
C PHE A 134 15.99 -8.96 20.51
N GLY A 135 15.14 -8.08 21.03
CA GLY A 135 14.98 -7.91 22.48
C GLY A 135 14.57 -9.21 23.17
N ALA A 136 13.62 -9.95 22.60
CA ALA A 136 13.26 -11.26 23.14
C ALA A 136 14.44 -12.24 23.15
N VAL A 137 15.29 -12.25 22.11
CA VAL A 137 16.54 -13.03 22.09
C VAL A 137 17.49 -12.62 23.23
N LEU A 138 17.66 -11.33 23.47
CA LEU A 138 18.52 -10.82 24.54
C LEU A 138 18.04 -11.23 25.94
N PHE A 139 16.72 -11.33 26.12
CA PHE A 139 16.11 -11.73 27.40
C PHE A 139 15.75 -13.22 27.46
N ASP A 140 16.29 -14.05 26.57
CA ASP A 140 16.07 -15.50 26.49
C ASP A 140 14.58 -15.87 26.39
N ARG A 141 13.80 -15.08 25.64
CA ARG A 141 12.36 -15.29 25.42
C ARG A 141 12.09 -15.77 23.99
N ALA A 142 10.93 -16.37 23.79
CA ALA A 142 10.48 -16.77 22.46
C ALA A 142 10.33 -15.55 21.55
N ALA A 143 11.19 -15.43 20.53
CA ALA A 143 11.27 -14.27 19.66
C ALA A 143 10.01 -14.12 18.78
N LEU A 144 9.59 -15.21 18.12
CA LEU A 144 8.39 -15.25 17.27
C LEU A 144 7.22 -15.83 18.07
N SER A 145 6.47 -14.97 18.75
CA SER A 145 5.33 -15.36 19.57
C SER A 145 4.25 -14.26 19.53
N LEU A 146 2.99 -14.63 19.80
CA LEU A 146 1.89 -13.68 19.94
C LEU A 146 2.16 -12.64 21.04
N ARG A 147 2.95 -13.00 22.07
CA ARG A 147 3.36 -12.04 23.11
C ARG A 147 4.28 -10.95 22.54
N SER A 148 5.33 -11.35 21.82
CA SER A 148 6.25 -10.39 21.14
C SER A 148 5.50 -9.52 20.14
N PHE A 149 4.56 -10.13 19.41
CA PHE A 149 3.68 -9.41 18.48
C PHE A 149 2.83 -8.36 19.21
N ALA A 150 2.18 -8.72 20.33
CA ALA A 150 1.37 -7.79 21.11
C ALA A 150 2.22 -6.64 21.70
N ILE A 151 3.42 -6.92 22.19
CA ILE A 151 4.36 -5.88 22.67
C ILE A 151 4.72 -4.93 21.54
N ALA A 152 5.06 -5.46 20.36
CA ALA A 152 5.38 -4.63 19.20
C ALA A 152 4.20 -3.74 18.77
N MET A 153 2.99 -4.29 18.77
CA MET A 153 1.76 -3.55 18.46
C MET A 153 1.52 -2.42 19.46
N ILE A 154 1.62 -2.69 20.74
CA ILE A 154 1.45 -1.67 21.80
C ILE A 154 2.51 -0.58 21.67
N LEU A 155 3.78 -0.93 21.43
CA LEU A 155 4.85 0.05 21.24
C LEU A 155 4.59 0.95 20.02
N VAL A 156 4.13 0.39 18.89
CA VAL A 156 3.81 1.20 17.72
C VAL A 156 2.64 2.14 18.00
N ILE A 157 1.59 1.66 18.69
CA ILE A 157 0.43 2.49 19.05
C ILE A 157 0.84 3.63 20.00
N LEU A 158 1.70 3.36 20.96
CA LEU A 158 2.18 4.38 21.89
C LEU A 158 3.09 5.43 21.24
N LEU A 159 3.92 5.01 20.26
CA LEU A 159 4.85 5.90 19.57
C LEU A 159 4.21 6.65 18.39
N GLN A 160 3.21 6.04 17.75
CA GLN A 160 2.55 6.56 16.54
C GLN A 160 1.04 6.24 16.57
N PRO A 161 0.27 6.83 17.48
CA PRO A 161 -1.16 6.51 17.64
C PRO A 161 -1.96 6.81 16.37
N GLU A 162 -1.56 7.82 15.60
CA GLU A 162 -2.18 8.17 14.32
C GLU A 162 -2.01 7.10 13.24
N SER A 163 -1.04 6.22 13.38
CA SER A 163 -0.77 5.17 12.39
C SER A 163 -1.86 4.09 12.34
N VAL A 164 -2.64 3.90 13.42
CA VAL A 164 -3.65 2.83 13.57
C VAL A 164 -4.68 2.83 12.43
N MET A 165 -5.08 4.03 11.98
CA MET A 165 -6.06 4.18 10.89
C MET A 165 -5.42 4.10 9.50
N THR A 166 -4.11 3.97 9.40
CA THR A 166 -3.43 3.86 8.10
C THR A 166 -3.51 2.45 7.55
N PRO A 167 -3.66 2.28 6.21
CA PRO A 167 -3.67 0.96 5.59
C PRO A 167 -2.39 0.17 5.89
N GLY A 168 -1.27 0.87 5.97
CA GLY A 168 0.02 0.24 6.26
C GLY A 168 0.09 -0.42 7.64
N PHE A 169 -0.46 0.21 8.68
CA PHE A 169 -0.54 -0.38 10.02
C PHE A 169 -1.47 -1.60 10.00
N GLN A 170 -2.69 -1.41 9.53
CA GLN A 170 -3.73 -2.44 9.56
C GLN A 170 -3.31 -3.69 8.79
N MET A 171 -2.82 -3.54 7.55
CA MET A 171 -2.37 -4.68 6.74
C MET A 171 -1.13 -5.37 7.34
N SER A 172 -0.17 -4.60 7.88
CA SER A 172 1.05 -5.17 8.46
C SER A 172 0.74 -6.01 9.70
N PHE A 173 -0.08 -5.49 10.63
CA PHE A 173 -0.44 -6.22 11.84
C PHE A 173 -1.42 -7.37 11.55
N ALA A 174 -2.34 -7.22 10.60
CA ALA A 174 -3.21 -8.28 10.15
C ALA A 174 -2.41 -9.47 9.59
N ALA A 175 -1.50 -9.23 8.66
CA ALA A 175 -0.66 -10.27 8.08
C ALA A 175 0.23 -10.94 9.14
N SER A 176 0.95 -10.15 9.94
CA SER A 176 1.89 -10.68 10.93
C SER A 176 1.18 -11.49 12.01
N GLY A 177 0.04 -11.00 12.53
CA GLY A 177 -0.76 -11.71 13.52
C GLY A 177 -1.30 -13.04 13.00
N ALA A 178 -1.87 -13.03 11.79
CA ALA A 178 -2.38 -14.24 11.15
C ALA A 178 -1.27 -15.27 10.89
N LEU A 179 -0.10 -14.84 10.42
CA LEU A 179 1.05 -15.71 10.16
C LEU A 179 1.59 -16.32 11.45
N ILE A 180 1.78 -15.53 12.51
CA ILE A 180 2.26 -16.03 13.81
C ILE A 180 1.27 -17.03 14.40
N ALA A 181 -0.04 -16.73 14.40
CA ALA A 181 -1.07 -17.62 14.91
C ALA A 181 -1.14 -18.94 14.10
N THR A 182 -0.97 -18.86 12.77
CA THR A 182 -0.92 -20.04 11.91
C THR A 182 0.31 -20.88 12.19
N TYR A 183 1.47 -20.23 12.32
CA TYR A 183 2.72 -20.92 12.64
C TYR A 183 2.67 -21.60 14.02
N GLU A 184 2.18 -20.91 15.05
CA GLU A 184 1.99 -21.52 16.39
C GLU A 184 1.05 -22.72 16.34
N ALA A 185 -0.09 -22.59 15.63
CA ALA A 185 -1.04 -23.70 15.48
C ALA A 185 -0.46 -24.88 14.71
N TRP A 186 0.35 -24.62 13.71
CA TRP A 186 1.02 -25.64 12.91
C TRP A 186 2.08 -26.38 13.71
N THR A 187 2.96 -25.65 14.40
CA THR A 187 4.03 -26.25 15.20
C THR A 187 3.50 -27.05 16.38
N ALA A 188 2.38 -26.63 16.99
CA ALA A 188 1.72 -27.35 18.09
C ALA A 188 1.13 -28.71 17.65
N ARG A 189 0.81 -28.89 16.37
CA ARG A 189 0.25 -30.14 15.81
C ARG A 189 1.26 -31.13 15.31
N ARG A 190 2.53 -30.72 15.18
CA ARG A 190 3.60 -31.59 14.63
C ARG A 190 4.27 -32.43 15.68
N SER A 191 4.38 -33.73 15.41
CA SER A 191 5.21 -34.63 16.18
C SER A 191 6.71 -34.38 15.90
N ALA A 192 7.59 -34.86 16.78
CA ALA A 192 9.04 -34.70 16.60
C ALA A 192 9.55 -35.38 15.32
N SER A 193 8.93 -36.48 14.87
CA SER A 193 9.28 -37.20 13.65
C SER A 193 8.92 -36.44 12.37
N ASP A 194 7.82 -35.67 12.36
CA ASP A 194 7.39 -34.91 11.19
C ASP A 194 8.30 -33.70 10.89
N ARG A 195 9.12 -33.28 11.85
CA ARG A 195 10.03 -32.13 11.69
C ARG A 195 11.26 -32.46 10.84
N VAL A 196 11.58 -33.73 10.65
CA VAL A 196 12.77 -34.19 9.93
C VAL A 196 12.51 -34.41 8.44
N MET A 197 11.25 -34.62 8.02
CA MET A 197 10.87 -34.95 6.65
C MET A 197 10.50 -33.72 5.79
N GLY A 198 11.26 -32.61 5.89
CA GLY A 198 11.04 -31.42 5.06
C GLY A 198 11.72 -31.50 3.70
N GLY A 199 11.03 -32.00 2.68
CA GLY A 199 11.49 -31.95 1.30
C GLY A 199 11.15 -30.64 0.59
N VAL A 200 11.60 -30.49 -0.68
CA VAL A 200 11.33 -29.33 -1.55
C VAL A 200 9.81 -29.06 -1.70
N SER A 201 9.00 -30.11 -1.77
CA SER A 201 7.53 -30.02 -1.80
C SER A 201 6.96 -29.31 -0.57
N TYR A 202 7.56 -29.51 0.60
CA TYR A 202 7.16 -28.82 1.82
C TYR A 202 7.43 -27.32 1.78
N SER A 203 8.52 -26.89 1.15
CA SER A 203 8.87 -25.46 1.02
C SER A 203 7.85 -24.72 0.16
N TRP A 204 7.41 -25.29 -0.96
CA TRP A 204 6.39 -24.70 -1.82
C TRP A 204 5.00 -24.65 -1.13
N ALA A 205 4.61 -25.72 -0.45
CA ALA A 205 3.36 -25.75 0.31
C ALA A 205 3.36 -24.69 1.42
N SER A 206 4.47 -24.54 2.14
CA SER A 206 4.57 -23.51 3.19
C SER A 206 4.50 -22.09 2.62
N LEU A 207 5.14 -21.84 1.46
CA LEU A 207 5.07 -20.56 0.76
C LEU A 207 3.63 -20.26 0.29
N ALA A 208 2.94 -21.25 -0.29
CA ALA A 208 1.55 -21.09 -0.71
C ALA A 208 0.62 -20.80 0.49
N VAL A 209 0.77 -21.53 1.58
CA VAL A 209 -0.02 -21.31 2.81
C VAL A 209 0.27 -19.93 3.40
N THR A 210 1.52 -19.51 3.51
CA THR A 210 1.86 -18.18 4.04
C THR A 210 1.31 -17.06 3.16
N SER A 211 1.39 -17.22 1.83
CA SER A 211 0.85 -16.24 0.88
C SER A 211 -0.69 -16.18 0.96
N LEU A 212 -1.35 -17.32 1.08
CA LEU A 212 -2.81 -17.39 1.21
C LEU A 212 -3.27 -16.76 2.55
N VAL A 213 -2.62 -17.12 3.65
CA VAL A 213 -2.95 -16.58 4.98
C VAL A 213 -2.73 -15.07 5.04
N ALA A 214 -1.60 -14.58 4.56
CA ALA A 214 -1.33 -13.15 4.53
C ALA A 214 -2.29 -12.41 3.59
N GLY A 215 -2.55 -12.96 2.40
CA GLY A 215 -3.49 -12.40 1.42
C GLY A 215 -4.91 -12.31 1.96
N THR A 216 -5.43 -13.38 2.53
CA THR A 216 -6.79 -13.39 3.13
C THR A 216 -6.91 -12.45 4.32
N ALA A 217 -5.90 -12.39 5.19
CA ALA A 217 -5.89 -11.49 6.35
C ALA A 217 -5.83 -10.01 5.94
N THR A 218 -5.19 -9.68 4.82
CA THR A 218 -5.05 -8.29 4.35
C THR A 218 -6.13 -7.87 3.36
N ALA A 219 -6.84 -8.81 2.74
CA ALA A 219 -7.85 -8.53 1.71
C ALA A 219 -8.95 -7.54 2.15
N PRO A 220 -9.56 -7.65 3.36
CA PRO A 220 -10.56 -6.69 3.80
C PRO A 220 -10.02 -5.25 3.87
N TYR A 221 -8.79 -5.09 4.32
CA TYR A 221 -8.14 -3.78 4.41
C TYR A 221 -7.77 -3.22 3.03
N ALA A 222 -7.33 -4.09 2.12
CA ALA A 222 -7.04 -3.71 0.73
C ALA A 222 -8.32 -3.23 0.02
N LEU A 223 -9.43 -3.95 0.20
CA LEU A 223 -10.74 -3.55 -0.33
C LEU A 223 -11.22 -2.24 0.28
N TYR A 224 -11.12 -2.08 1.61
CA TYR A 224 -11.59 -0.87 2.28
C TYR A 224 -10.80 0.39 1.87
N HIS A 225 -9.46 0.29 1.82
CA HIS A 225 -8.62 1.46 1.57
C HIS A 225 -8.35 1.76 0.11
N PHE A 226 -8.30 0.73 -0.73
CA PHE A 226 -7.87 0.85 -2.13
C PHE A 226 -8.94 0.42 -3.13
N ASP A 227 -10.04 -0.16 -2.65
CA ASP A 227 -11.12 -0.71 -3.49
C ASP A 227 -10.61 -1.69 -4.56
N ARG A 228 -9.57 -2.47 -4.22
CA ARG A 228 -8.87 -3.36 -5.14
C ARG A 228 -8.49 -4.69 -4.50
N LEU A 229 -8.65 -5.76 -5.29
CA LEU A 229 -8.04 -7.06 -5.05
C LEU A 229 -7.24 -7.48 -6.29
N ALA A 230 -6.02 -7.92 -6.10
CA ALA A 230 -5.23 -8.47 -7.20
C ALA A 230 -5.73 -9.88 -7.53
N GLY A 231 -6.34 -10.05 -8.71
CA GLY A 231 -6.90 -11.35 -9.14
C GLY A 231 -5.88 -12.48 -9.16
N LEU A 232 -4.67 -12.21 -9.64
CA LEU A 232 -3.55 -13.16 -9.67
C LEU A 232 -2.50 -12.90 -8.57
N GLY A 233 -2.83 -12.14 -7.52
CA GLY A 233 -1.89 -11.73 -6.47
C GLY A 233 -1.22 -12.90 -5.74
N LEU A 234 -1.94 -14.02 -5.55
CA LEU A 234 -1.37 -15.24 -4.99
C LEU A 234 -0.30 -15.84 -5.89
N LEU A 235 -0.56 -15.94 -7.19
CA LEU A 235 0.38 -16.48 -8.17
C LEU A 235 1.58 -15.56 -8.36
N ALA A 236 1.35 -14.26 -8.48
CA ALA A 236 2.42 -13.27 -8.57
C ALA A 236 3.36 -13.34 -7.34
N ASN A 237 2.80 -13.46 -6.13
CA ASN A 237 3.58 -13.58 -4.92
C ASN A 237 4.33 -14.92 -4.86
N LEU A 238 3.70 -16.02 -5.24
CA LEU A 238 4.31 -17.35 -5.28
C LEU A 238 5.50 -17.40 -6.25
N ALA A 239 5.43 -16.69 -7.38
CA ALA A 239 6.50 -16.58 -8.36
C ALA A 239 7.60 -15.59 -7.92
N ALA A 240 7.23 -14.43 -7.35
CA ALA A 240 8.20 -13.39 -6.97
C ALA A 240 9.00 -13.73 -5.69
N MET A 241 8.39 -14.39 -4.70
CA MET A 241 9.03 -14.65 -3.40
C MET A 241 10.30 -15.51 -3.47
N PRO A 242 10.38 -16.58 -4.30
CA PRO A 242 11.63 -17.30 -4.51
C PRO A 242 12.73 -16.42 -5.10
N VAL A 243 12.39 -15.56 -6.07
CA VAL A 243 13.36 -14.63 -6.68
C VAL A 243 13.90 -13.67 -5.62
N ILE A 244 13.03 -13.11 -4.79
CA ILE A 244 13.43 -12.21 -3.70
C ILE A 244 14.34 -12.92 -2.70
N THR A 245 13.96 -14.13 -2.30
CA THR A 245 14.66 -14.83 -1.22
C THR A 245 16.00 -15.42 -1.66
N PHE A 246 16.04 -16.02 -2.85
CA PHE A 246 17.22 -16.78 -3.29
C PHE A 246 18.12 -16.01 -4.26
N VAL A 247 17.66 -14.94 -4.88
CA VAL A 247 18.46 -14.15 -5.82
C VAL A 247 18.61 -12.71 -5.34
N THR A 248 17.51 -11.99 -5.15
CA THR A 248 17.52 -10.54 -4.85
C THR A 248 18.26 -10.26 -3.51
N ALA A 249 17.89 -10.96 -2.44
CA ALA A 249 18.49 -10.72 -1.13
C ALA A 249 19.97 -11.13 -1.05
N PRO A 250 20.39 -12.31 -1.56
CA PRO A 250 21.81 -12.66 -1.66
C PRO A 250 22.62 -11.72 -2.56
N ALA A 251 22.06 -11.25 -3.68
CA ALA A 251 22.74 -10.31 -4.57
C ALA A 251 22.94 -8.94 -3.89
N ALA A 252 21.95 -8.43 -3.17
CA ALA A 252 22.09 -7.21 -2.38
C ALA A 252 23.15 -7.34 -1.28
N ALA A 253 23.18 -8.49 -0.59
CA ALA A 253 24.20 -8.79 0.41
C ALA A 253 25.61 -8.90 -0.23
N ALA A 254 25.72 -9.58 -1.38
CA ALA A 254 26.96 -9.69 -2.12
C ALA A 254 27.46 -8.31 -2.60
N ALA A 255 26.57 -7.45 -3.10
CA ALA A 255 26.92 -6.09 -3.47
C ALA A 255 27.54 -5.34 -2.29
N LEU A 256 26.92 -5.41 -1.10
CA LEU A 256 27.44 -4.75 0.10
C LEU A 256 28.81 -5.30 0.52
N ILE A 257 28.98 -6.63 0.52
CA ILE A 257 30.25 -7.30 0.92
C ILE A 257 31.35 -7.01 -0.09
N LEU A 258 31.04 -6.93 -1.38
CA LEU A 258 32.01 -6.72 -2.45
C LEU A 258 32.38 -5.24 -2.65
N THR A 259 31.58 -4.30 -2.15
CA THR A 259 31.84 -2.86 -2.28
C THR A 259 33.23 -2.42 -1.77
N PRO A 260 33.71 -2.85 -0.60
CA PRO A 260 35.07 -2.48 -0.12
C PRO A 260 36.19 -2.96 -1.04
N PHE A 261 35.95 -4.00 -1.85
CA PHE A 261 36.91 -4.58 -2.79
C PHE A 261 36.76 -3.99 -4.22
N GLY A 262 35.89 -3.04 -4.45
CA GLY A 262 35.63 -2.45 -5.75
C GLY A 262 34.74 -3.26 -6.70
N TYR A 263 34.17 -4.39 -6.24
CA TYR A 263 33.32 -5.29 -7.04
C TYR A 263 31.83 -5.17 -6.68
N GLY A 264 31.41 -4.13 -5.96
CA GLY A 264 30.02 -3.94 -5.53
C GLY A 264 29.04 -3.88 -6.70
N ASP A 265 29.42 -3.28 -7.82
CA ASP A 265 28.59 -3.15 -9.01
C ASP A 265 28.23 -4.50 -9.64
N LEU A 266 29.07 -5.52 -9.51
CA LEU A 266 28.72 -6.87 -9.96
C LEU A 266 27.51 -7.42 -9.19
N GLY A 267 27.50 -7.25 -7.88
CA GLY A 267 26.34 -7.61 -7.04
C GLY A 267 25.10 -6.80 -7.39
N LEU A 268 25.26 -5.48 -7.65
CA LEU A 268 24.16 -4.61 -8.04
C LEU A 268 23.57 -4.96 -9.41
N ARG A 269 24.36 -5.44 -10.37
CA ARG A 269 23.85 -5.96 -11.65
C ARG A 269 22.99 -7.18 -11.47
N VAL A 270 23.44 -8.17 -10.68
CA VAL A 270 22.65 -9.38 -10.39
C VAL A 270 21.38 -9.01 -9.63
N PHE A 271 21.47 -8.07 -8.70
CA PHE A 271 20.33 -7.50 -7.99
C PHE A 271 19.33 -6.87 -8.99
N GLY A 272 19.81 -6.06 -9.94
CA GLY A 272 19.00 -5.45 -11.00
C GLY A 272 18.27 -6.50 -11.86
N TYR A 273 18.96 -7.50 -12.39
CA TYR A 273 18.36 -8.59 -13.17
C TYR A 273 17.26 -9.34 -12.39
N SER A 274 17.47 -9.56 -11.09
CA SER A 274 16.44 -10.17 -10.25
C SER A 274 15.19 -9.30 -10.10
N LEU A 275 15.35 -7.98 -10.04
CA LEU A 275 14.23 -7.03 -9.98
C LEU A 275 13.51 -6.91 -11.32
N GLU A 276 14.23 -7.00 -12.45
CA GLU A 276 13.61 -7.08 -13.78
C GLU A 276 12.72 -8.32 -13.92
N ALA A 277 13.18 -9.46 -13.39
CA ALA A 277 12.34 -10.67 -13.36
C ALA A 277 11.07 -10.46 -12.53
N ILE A 278 11.13 -9.74 -11.42
CA ILE A 278 9.96 -9.41 -10.60
C ILE A 278 9.02 -8.45 -11.35
N LEU A 279 9.55 -7.45 -12.06
CA LEU A 279 8.75 -6.55 -12.89
C LEU A 279 8.06 -7.32 -14.02
N TRP A 280 8.77 -8.23 -14.68
CA TRP A 280 8.19 -9.09 -15.71
C TRP A 280 7.05 -9.97 -15.17
N ILE A 281 7.21 -10.59 -13.99
CA ILE A 281 6.14 -11.32 -13.31
C ILE A 281 4.94 -10.41 -13.06
N ALA A 282 5.18 -9.17 -12.58
CA ALA A 282 4.13 -8.22 -12.29
C ALA A 282 3.34 -7.83 -13.55
N GLU A 283 4.03 -7.53 -14.64
CA GLU A 283 3.43 -7.20 -15.94
C GLU A 283 2.60 -8.36 -16.49
N THR A 284 3.20 -9.56 -16.56
CA THR A 284 2.51 -10.76 -17.05
C THR A 284 1.24 -11.05 -16.26
N CYS A 285 1.28 -10.94 -14.93
CA CYS A 285 0.09 -11.12 -14.09
C CYS A 285 -0.96 -10.02 -14.31
N THR A 286 -0.52 -8.80 -14.59
CA THR A 286 -1.44 -7.68 -14.86
C THR A 286 -2.11 -7.80 -16.22
N GLU A 287 -1.39 -8.27 -17.24
CA GLU A 287 -1.93 -8.49 -18.58
C GLU A 287 -2.95 -9.64 -18.63
N GLN A 288 -2.68 -10.73 -17.88
CA GLN A 288 -3.58 -11.89 -17.87
C GLN A 288 -4.81 -11.69 -16.97
N ALA A 289 -4.74 -10.86 -15.97
CA ALA A 289 -5.88 -10.45 -15.16
C ALA A 289 -5.92 -8.93 -15.07
N PRO A 290 -6.35 -8.26 -16.14
CA PRO A 290 -6.46 -6.81 -16.14
C PRO A 290 -7.45 -6.40 -15.06
N SER A 291 -6.97 -5.51 -14.22
CA SER A 291 -7.66 -4.92 -13.11
C SER A 291 -8.20 -5.89 -12.06
N ALA A 292 -7.60 -5.76 -10.95
CA ALA A 292 -8.14 -6.03 -9.65
C ALA A 292 -9.66 -5.96 -9.68
N LEU A 293 -10.29 -7.01 -9.19
CA LEU A 293 -11.70 -7.01 -8.89
C LEU A 293 -12.02 -5.76 -8.06
N SER A 294 -12.41 -4.68 -8.72
CA SER A 294 -13.04 -3.55 -8.05
C SER A 294 -14.52 -3.93 -7.95
N PRO A 295 -15.02 -4.22 -6.74
CA PRO A 295 -16.39 -4.71 -6.61
C PRO A 295 -17.44 -3.64 -6.96
N GLY A 296 -17.01 -2.43 -7.27
CA GLY A 296 -17.87 -1.28 -7.55
C GLY A 296 -18.74 -0.84 -6.37
N LYS A 297 -18.50 -1.41 -5.20
CA LYS A 297 -19.14 -1.07 -3.94
C LYS A 297 -18.07 -0.81 -2.89
N GLN A 298 -18.07 0.37 -2.31
CA GLN A 298 -17.16 0.69 -1.21
C GLN A 298 -17.54 -0.13 0.03
N MET A 299 -16.54 -0.73 0.67
CA MET A 299 -16.76 -1.45 1.91
C MET A 299 -17.11 -0.47 3.04
N PRO A 300 -18.24 -0.63 3.75
CA PRO A 300 -18.56 0.21 4.90
C PRO A 300 -17.58 0.02 6.05
N GLY A 301 -17.31 1.08 6.84
CA GLY A 301 -16.45 1.00 8.01
C GLY A 301 -16.89 -0.06 9.03
N GLY A 302 -18.20 -0.29 9.18
CA GLY A 302 -18.73 -1.37 10.02
C GLY A 302 -18.29 -2.76 9.58
N SER A 303 -18.24 -3.04 8.27
CA SER A 303 -17.70 -4.29 7.73
C SER A 303 -16.23 -4.48 8.09
N LEU A 304 -15.42 -3.41 7.97
CA LEU A 304 -14.00 -3.46 8.33
C LEU A 304 -13.81 -3.76 9.83
N VAL A 305 -14.61 -3.13 10.70
CA VAL A 305 -14.55 -3.39 12.15
C VAL A 305 -14.88 -4.84 12.46
N LEU A 306 -15.91 -5.40 11.83
CA LEU A 306 -16.29 -6.81 12.04
C LEU A 306 -15.22 -7.77 11.50
N PHE A 307 -14.62 -7.52 10.33
CA PHE A 307 -13.50 -8.31 9.83
C PHE A 307 -12.28 -8.20 10.75
N SER A 308 -11.98 -7.01 11.28
CA SER A 308 -10.87 -6.81 12.21
C SER A 308 -11.11 -7.57 13.53
N ALA A 309 -12.32 -7.54 14.04
CA ALA A 309 -12.71 -8.31 15.23
C ALA A 309 -12.65 -9.82 14.97
N ALA A 310 -13.14 -10.29 13.82
CA ALA A 310 -13.05 -11.69 13.40
C ALA A 310 -11.60 -12.17 13.33
N LEU A 311 -10.72 -11.39 12.71
CA LEU A 311 -9.30 -11.70 12.62
C LEU A 311 -8.63 -11.69 14.01
N GLY A 312 -8.91 -10.68 14.83
CA GLY A 312 -8.39 -10.58 16.20
C GLY A 312 -8.77 -11.81 17.04
N LEU A 313 -10.02 -12.24 16.97
CA LEU A 313 -10.49 -13.44 17.66
C LEU A 313 -9.84 -14.71 17.08
N ALA A 314 -9.69 -14.83 15.76
CA ALA A 314 -9.00 -15.95 15.12
C ALA A 314 -7.53 -16.06 15.56
N VAL A 315 -6.88 -14.92 15.84
CA VAL A 315 -5.48 -14.87 16.29
C VAL A 315 -5.35 -15.17 17.78
N ILE A 316 -6.23 -14.62 18.63
CA ILE A 316 -6.08 -14.65 20.09
C ILE A 316 -6.75 -15.89 20.70
N ALA A 317 -7.93 -16.27 20.23
CA ALA A 317 -8.69 -17.38 20.80
C ALA A 317 -8.07 -18.73 20.47
N ARG A 318 -8.36 -19.74 21.27
CA ARG A 318 -7.86 -21.11 21.13
C ARG A 318 -9.00 -22.09 20.88
N GLY A 319 -8.68 -23.24 20.29
CA GLY A 319 -9.66 -24.28 20.01
C GLY A 319 -10.54 -23.99 18.78
N LEU A 320 -11.61 -24.76 18.61
CA LEU A 320 -12.51 -24.64 17.46
C LEU A 320 -13.37 -23.37 17.50
N TRP A 321 -13.64 -22.84 18.70
CA TRP A 321 -14.44 -21.64 18.90
C TRP A 321 -13.91 -20.41 18.15
N ARG A 322 -12.57 -20.29 17.99
CA ARG A 322 -11.97 -19.18 17.23
C ARG A 322 -12.50 -19.10 15.80
N TRP A 323 -12.65 -20.25 15.15
CA TRP A 323 -13.14 -20.31 13.78
C TRP A 323 -14.64 -20.04 13.71
N ALA A 324 -15.40 -20.59 14.66
CA ALA A 324 -16.84 -20.32 14.75
C ALA A 324 -17.13 -18.84 14.95
N MET A 325 -16.42 -18.16 15.86
CA MET A 325 -16.56 -16.72 16.08
C MET A 325 -16.07 -15.89 14.88
N ALA A 326 -14.96 -16.29 14.26
CA ALA A 326 -14.46 -15.61 13.07
C ALA A 326 -15.48 -15.68 11.92
N VAL A 327 -16.08 -16.84 11.68
CA VAL A 327 -17.14 -17.03 10.67
C VAL A 327 -18.39 -16.24 11.06
N ALA A 328 -18.81 -16.29 12.32
CA ALA A 328 -19.98 -15.58 12.81
C ALA A 328 -19.90 -14.06 12.65
N LEU A 329 -18.69 -13.47 12.75
CA LEU A 329 -18.49 -12.05 12.51
C LEU A 329 -18.25 -11.72 11.03
N SER A 330 -17.62 -12.63 10.27
CA SER A 330 -17.39 -12.42 8.84
C SER A 330 -18.70 -12.45 8.03
N GLY A 331 -19.68 -13.25 8.43
CA GLY A 331 -21.01 -13.30 7.80
C GLY A 331 -21.69 -11.93 7.78
N PRO A 332 -21.97 -11.32 8.95
CA PRO A 332 -22.52 -9.96 9.00
C PRO A 332 -21.66 -8.90 8.31
N ALA A 333 -20.31 -9.03 8.36
CA ALA A 333 -19.41 -8.12 7.66
C ALA A 333 -19.60 -8.18 6.14
N ILE A 334 -19.70 -9.38 5.58
CA ILE A 334 -19.96 -9.60 4.15
C ILE A 334 -21.37 -9.09 3.81
N TRP A 335 -22.36 -9.40 4.63
CA TRP A 335 -23.74 -8.94 4.42
C TRP A 335 -23.83 -7.41 4.39
N LEU A 336 -23.23 -6.71 5.36
CA LEU A 336 -23.17 -5.24 5.37
C LEU A 336 -22.50 -4.69 4.11
N TRP A 337 -21.47 -5.35 3.60
CA TRP A 337 -20.79 -4.93 2.39
C TRP A 337 -21.65 -5.15 1.14
N ILE A 338 -22.30 -6.31 1.03
CA ILE A 338 -23.21 -6.61 -0.10
C ILE A 338 -24.42 -5.69 -0.08
N ALA A 339 -24.95 -5.38 1.11
CA ALA A 339 -26.09 -4.47 1.30
C ALA A 339 -25.72 -2.99 1.11
N ALA A 340 -24.42 -2.65 1.09
CA ALA A 340 -23.99 -1.28 0.88
C ALA A 340 -24.44 -0.77 -0.51
N PRO A 341 -24.89 0.48 -0.62
CA PRO A 341 -25.24 1.06 -1.89
C PRO A 341 -24.03 1.13 -2.80
N ALA A 342 -24.22 0.83 -4.09
CA ALA A 342 -23.16 0.91 -5.07
C ALA A 342 -22.80 2.38 -5.35
N MET A 343 -21.57 2.62 -5.77
CA MET A 343 -21.14 3.92 -6.26
C MET A 343 -21.79 4.17 -7.63
N ALA A 344 -22.57 5.22 -7.77
CA ALA A 344 -23.17 5.62 -9.03
C ALA A 344 -22.31 6.65 -9.78
N LEU A 345 -21.68 7.57 -9.03
CA LEU A 345 -20.80 8.59 -9.57
C LEU A 345 -19.68 8.88 -8.55
N HIS A 346 -18.46 9.03 -9.03
CA HIS A 346 -17.34 9.54 -8.23
C HIS A 346 -16.56 10.58 -9.02
N TRP A 347 -16.49 11.79 -8.48
CA TRP A 347 -15.66 12.86 -9.02
C TRP A 347 -14.49 13.11 -8.07
N SER A 348 -13.28 12.78 -8.52
CA SER A 348 -12.05 12.91 -7.73
C SER A 348 -11.48 14.32 -7.78
N ALA A 349 -10.68 14.69 -6.78
CA ALA A 349 -9.94 15.95 -6.77
C ALA A 349 -8.86 16.05 -7.87
N SER A 350 -8.51 14.94 -8.52
CA SER A 350 -7.63 14.92 -9.70
C SER A 350 -8.35 15.28 -11.01
N GLY A 351 -9.66 15.54 -10.97
CA GLY A 351 -10.45 15.82 -12.16
C GLY A 351 -11.10 14.59 -12.81
N ASP A 352 -10.78 13.38 -12.34
CA ASP A 352 -11.36 12.15 -12.88
C ASP A 352 -12.80 11.96 -12.41
N VAL A 353 -13.69 11.69 -13.35
CA VAL A 353 -15.12 11.40 -13.12
C VAL A 353 -15.37 9.96 -13.50
N PHE A 354 -15.85 9.16 -12.58
CA PHE A 354 -16.29 7.79 -12.80
C PHE A 354 -17.81 7.74 -12.69
N VAL A 355 -18.47 7.29 -13.74
CA VAL A 355 -19.94 7.17 -13.78
C VAL A 355 -20.30 5.71 -14.01
N ARG A 356 -21.16 5.15 -13.18
CA ARG A 356 -21.77 3.85 -13.40
C ARG A 356 -23.00 4.03 -14.28
N LEU A 357 -22.97 3.46 -15.47
CA LEU A 357 -24.09 3.45 -16.39
C LEU A 357 -25.19 2.48 -15.92
N ALA A 358 -26.40 2.67 -16.44
CA ALA A 358 -27.55 1.82 -16.11
C ALA A 358 -27.33 0.31 -16.40
N GLY A 359 -26.37 -0.02 -17.26
CA GLY A 359 -25.93 -1.41 -17.51
C GLY A 359 -24.91 -1.97 -16.51
N GLY A 360 -24.54 -1.21 -15.47
CA GLY A 360 -23.56 -1.59 -14.44
C GLY A 360 -22.10 -1.35 -14.84
N GLU A 361 -21.82 -0.97 -16.07
CA GLU A 361 -20.50 -0.61 -16.56
C GLU A 361 -20.05 0.73 -15.98
N VAL A 362 -18.75 0.85 -15.59
CA VAL A 362 -18.19 2.09 -15.07
C VAL A 362 -17.35 2.75 -16.15
N GLN A 363 -17.77 3.95 -16.57
CA GLN A 363 -17.07 4.78 -17.54
C GLN A 363 -16.23 5.84 -16.81
N LYS A 364 -15.01 6.09 -17.32
CA LYS A 364 -14.11 7.11 -16.80
C LYS A 364 -14.03 8.29 -17.77
N PHE A 365 -14.27 9.49 -17.25
CA PHE A 365 -14.04 10.77 -17.92
C PHE A 365 -13.04 11.57 -17.12
N SER A 366 -12.30 12.49 -17.76
CA SER A 366 -11.34 13.34 -17.04
C SER A 366 -11.52 14.79 -17.43
N TYR A 367 -11.62 15.66 -16.42
CA TYR A 367 -11.40 17.08 -16.57
C TYR A 367 -9.93 17.37 -16.27
N VAL A 368 -9.15 17.78 -17.27
CA VAL A 368 -7.72 18.12 -17.12
C VAL A 368 -7.59 19.62 -16.93
N GLU A 369 -6.68 20.06 -16.06
CA GLU A 369 -6.33 21.45 -15.87
C GLU A 369 -5.77 22.03 -17.17
N GLY A 370 -6.37 23.12 -17.70
CA GLY A 370 -5.97 23.72 -18.96
C GLY A 370 -4.78 24.66 -18.80
N ASP A 371 -4.06 24.92 -19.89
CA ASP A 371 -2.91 25.84 -19.94
C ASP A 371 -3.40 27.29 -19.70
N GLY A 372 -3.42 27.74 -18.46
CA GLY A 372 -3.45 29.14 -18.00
C GLY A 372 -4.61 30.05 -18.41
N LEU A 373 -5.34 29.80 -19.48
CA LEU A 373 -6.44 30.64 -19.99
C LEU A 373 -7.81 29.96 -20.04
N SER A 374 -7.85 28.63 -20.04
CA SER A 374 -9.09 27.84 -19.85
C SER A 374 -8.92 26.95 -18.63
N PRO A 375 -9.68 27.16 -17.58
CA PRO A 375 -9.40 26.56 -16.27
C PRO A 375 -9.55 25.05 -16.20
N MET A 376 -10.19 24.39 -17.15
CA MET A 376 -10.24 22.93 -17.29
C MET A 376 -10.58 22.55 -18.73
N ARG A 377 -9.83 21.58 -19.28
CA ARG A 377 -10.19 20.93 -20.55
C ARG A 377 -10.74 19.55 -20.26
N PHE A 378 -11.82 19.19 -20.93
CA PHE A 378 -12.31 17.81 -20.96
C PHE A 378 -11.40 17.03 -21.93
N SER A 379 -10.59 16.15 -21.40
CA SER A 379 -9.84 15.24 -22.26
C SER A 379 -10.75 14.06 -22.56
N THR A 380 -11.18 13.95 -23.80
CA THR A 380 -11.93 12.83 -24.34
C THR A 380 -11.02 11.59 -24.40
N LEU A 381 -10.75 10.98 -23.27
CA LEU A 381 -10.46 9.54 -23.19
C LEU A 381 -11.82 8.83 -23.07
N ASP A 382 -12.66 9.02 -24.07
CA ASP A 382 -13.88 8.24 -24.24
C ASP A 382 -13.65 7.28 -25.43
N PRO A 383 -13.16 6.05 -25.19
CA PRO A 383 -13.03 5.05 -26.25
C PRO A 383 -14.39 4.56 -26.74
N SER A 384 -15.48 4.92 -26.07
CA SER A 384 -16.84 4.48 -26.41
C SER A 384 -17.62 5.48 -27.28
N GLY A 385 -17.13 6.73 -27.42
CA GLY A 385 -17.81 7.77 -28.19
C GLY A 385 -19.15 8.25 -27.59
N LEU A 386 -19.39 7.98 -26.31
CA LEU A 386 -20.66 8.33 -25.63
C LEU A 386 -20.88 9.83 -25.48
N CYS A 387 -19.80 10.62 -25.49
CA CYS A 387 -19.81 12.06 -25.33
C CYS A 387 -19.43 12.79 -26.64
N SER A 388 -20.18 12.55 -27.73
CA SER A 388 -19.99 13.29 -28.99
C SER A 388 -20.55 14.71 -28.94
N ASP A 389 -21.59 14.92 -28.18
CA ASP A 389 -22.34 16.18 -28.07
C ASP A 389 -22.33 16.74 -26.64
N TRP A 390 -22.37 18.08 -26.52
CA TRP A 390 -22.41 18.77 -25.24
C TRP A 390 -23.76 19.45 -25.00
N PRO A 391 -24.34 19.37 -23.78
CA PRO A 391 -23.82 18.64 -22.60
C PRO A 391 -23.89 17.12 -22.78
N CYS A 392 -22.84 16.42 -22.34
CA CYS A 392 -22.86 14.97 -22.38
C CYS A 392 -23.82 14.41 -21.31
N ILE A 393 -24.88 13.74 -21.72
CA ILE A 393 -25.89 13.18 -20.83
C ILE A 393 -25.69 11.66 -20.74
N LEU A 394 -25.33 11.19 -19.54
CA LEU A 394 -25.10 9.78 -19.23
C LEU A 394 -26.30 9.20 -18.48
N MET A 395 -26.73 8.01 -18.88
CA MET A 395 -27.77 7.26 -18.18
C MET A 395 -27.14 6.44 -17.07
N SER A 396 -27.43 6.78 -15.83
CA SER A 396 -26.92 6.12 -14.62
C SER A 396 -28.06 5.47 -13.85
N GLU A 397 -27.75 4.60 -12.88
CA GLU A 397 -28.74 3.99 -11.97
C GLU A 397 -29.47 5.01 -11.09
N ILE A 398 -28.90 6.21 -10.88
CA ILE A 398 -29.50 7.32 -10.10
C ILE A 398 -30.21 8.34 -10.99
N GLY A 399 -30.39 8.07 -12.27
CA GLY A 399 -30.98 8.97 -13.24
C GLY A 399 -29.97 9.51 -14.24
N ARG A 400 -30.40 10.53 -15.01
CA ARG A 400 -29.53 11.18 -16.00
C ARG A 400 -28.52 12.11 -15.32
N ILE A 401 -27.25 11.95 -15.68
CA ILE A 401 -26.14 12.78 -15.21
C ILE A 401 -25.61 13.59 -16.39
N ALA A 402 -25.56 14.91 -16.25
CA ALA A 402 -25.00 15.77 -17.27
C ALA A 402 -23.58 16.21 -16.90
N LEU A 403 -22.64 15.98 -17.82
CA LEU A 403 -21.31 16.57 -17.78
C LEU A 403 -21.33 17.87 -18.59
N ARG A 404 -20.90 18.98 -17.96
CA ARG A 404 -20.88 20.29 -18.61
C ARG A 404 -19.53 20.62 -19.16
N HIS A 405 -19.47 21.21 -20.37
CA HIS A 405 -18.23 21.73 -20.94
C HIS A 405 -17.79 23.00 -20.20
N PRO A 406 -16.50 23.17 -19.91
CA PRO A 406 -16.00 24.36 -19.22
C PRO A 406 -16.29 25.69 -19.93
N ASP A 407 -16.30 25.69 -21.27
CA ASP A 407 -16.44 26.89 -22.10
C ASP A 407 -17.89 27.22 -22.50
N LEU A 408 -18.88 26.50 -21.98
CA LEU A 408 -20.30 26.81 -22.27
C LEU A 408 -20.71 28.15 -21.68
N GLU A 409 -21.24 29.03 -22.52
CA GLU A 409 -21.72 30.35 -22.13
C GLU A 409 -22.78 30.30 -21.03
N ARG A 410 -22.94 31.44 -20.31
CA ARG A 410 -23.96 31.64 -19.27
C ARG A 410 -25.36 31.42 -19.86
N GLY A 411 -25.81 30.20 -19.87
CA GLY A 411 -27.16 29.83 -20.29
C GLY A 411 -27.94 29.30 -19.10
N ALA A 412 -29.24 29.58 -19.11
CA ALA A 412 -30.21 28.99 -18.22
C ALA A 412 -30.02 27.46 -18.14
N CYS A 413 -30.55 26.83 -17.09
CA CYS A 413 -30.72 25.37 -17.05
C CYS A 413 -31.36 24.90 -18.35
N SER A 414 -30.57 24.70 -19.39
CA SER A 414 -31.06 24.31 -20.73
C SER A 414 -31.21 22.81 -20.86
N LEU A 415 -30.95 22.09 -19.77
CA LEU A 415 -31.04 20.64 -19.74
C LEU A 415 -32.48 20.22 -19.48
N ALA A 416 -32.88 19.16 -20.13
CA ALA A 416 -34.22 18.57 -19.98
C ALA A 416 -34.55 18.39 -18.50
N SER A 417 -35.82 18.56 -18.15
CA SER A 417 -36.38 18.51 -16.78
C SER A 417 -36.13 17.15 -16.07
N ASP A 418 -35.53 16.19 -16.75
CA ASP A 418 -35.28 14.83 -16.31
C ASP A 418 -33.81 14.53 -15.92
N VAL A 419 -32.93 15.56 -15.94
CA VAL A 419 -31.53 15.40 -15.45
C VAL A 419 -31.51 15.51 -13.94
N ALA A 420 -30.97 14.47 -13.27
CA ALA A 420 -30.91 14.42 -11.82
C ALA A 420 -29.70 15.21 -11.26
N TYR A 421 -28.55 15.08 -11.88
CA TYR A 421 -27.30 15.71 -11.41
C TYR A 421 -26.54 16.38 -12.56
N GLU A 422 -25.93 17.53 -12.28
CA GLU A 422 -25.13 18.28 -13.23
C GLU A 422 -23.74 18.56 -12.64
N LEU A 423 -22.67 18.12 -13.33
CA LEU A 423 -21.29 18.38 -12.93
C LEU A 423 -20.82 19.69 -13.54
N ILE A 424 -20.44 20.64 -12.68
CA ILE A 424 -20.04 22.00 -13.07
C ILE A 424 -18.52 22.17 -12.82
N PRO A 425 -17.68 22.12 -13.88
CA PRO A 425 -16.24 22.28 -13.77
C PRO A 425 -15.84 23.72 -13.40
N LEU A 426 -14.57 23.94 -13.08
CA LEU A 426 -14.03 25.26 -12.77
C LEU A 426 -14.10 26.14 -14.04
N GLY A 427 -14.59 27.37 -13.89
CA GLY A 427 -14.78 28.33 -15.00
C GLY A 427 -16.17 28.31 -15.61
N ALA A 428 -16.92 27.23 -15.49
CA ALA A 428 -18.30 27.24 -15.94
C ALA A 428 -19.16 28.20 -15.10
N PRO A 429 -20.03 29.03 -15.73
CA PRO A 429 -20.87 29.96 -15.03
C PRO A 429 -21.87 29.22 -14.12
N ARG A 430 -22.13 29.76 -12.93
CA ARG A 430 -23.13 29.20 -12.02
C ARG A 430 -24.53 29.41 -12.61
N PRO A 431 -25.37 28.38 -12.67
CA PRO A 431 -26.77 28.53 -13.07
C PRO A 431 -27.52 29.46 -12.12
N ASP A 432 -28.45 30.25 -12.68
CA ASP A 432 -29.24 31.20 -11.90
C ASP A 432 -30.18 30.39 -10.97
N ARG A 433 -30.13 30.65 -9.66
CA ARG A 433 -30.85 29.90 -8.61
C ARG A 433 -32.38 30.03 -8.69
N ARG A 434 -32.93 30.83 -9.62
CA ARG A 434 -34.34 31.15 -9.67
C ARG A 434 -35.22 30.15 -10.42
N SER A 435 -34.65 29.14 -11.07
CA SER A 435 -35.41 28.10 -11.78
C SER A 435 -35.52 26.83 -10.92
N ALA A 436 -36.71 26.54 -10.42
CA ALA A 436 -37.03 25.40 -9.55
C ALA A 436 -36.94 24.01 -10.24
N SER A 437 -36.57 23.97 -11.52
CA SER A 437 -36.52 22.74 -12.33
C SER A 437 -35.09 22.31 -12.73
N CYS A 438 -34.05 22.83 -12.07
CA CYS A 438 -32.68 22.48 -12.41
C CYS A 438 -32.19 21.21 -11.70
N ALA A 439 -31.38 20.42 -12.40
CA ALA A 439 -30.64 19.31 -11.82
C ALA A 439 -29.84 19.73 -10.57
N GLN A 440 -29.56 18.80 -9.66
CA GLN A 440 -28.72 19.10 -8.50
C GLN A 440 -27.25 19.36 -8.96
N PRO A 441 -26.76 20.60 -8.78
CA PRO A 441 -25.40 20.93 -9.25
C PRO A 441 -24.34 20.41 -8.30
N ILE A 442 -23.31 19.78 -8.84
CA ILE A 442 -22.08 19.43 -8.13
C ILE A 442 -20.97 20.33 -8.66
N TYR A 443 -20.47 21.22 -7.81
CA TYR A 443 -19.44 22.18 -8.20
C TYR A 443 -18.04 21.64 -7.96
N TRP A 444 -17.11 21.90 -8.90
CA TRP A 444 -15.71 21.58 -8.74
C TRP A 444 -15.09 22.13 -7.45
N SER A 445 -15.48 23.32 -7.05
CA SER A 445 -15.03 23.90 -5.78
C SER A 445 -15.42 23.08 -4.55
N ASP A 446 -16.51 22.31 -4.62
CA ASP A 446 -16.93 21.41 -3.55
C ASP A 446 -16.13 20.11 -3.61
N VAL A 447 -15.82 19.62 -4.81
CA VAL A 447 -14.97 18.47 -5.04
C VAL A 447 -13.57 18.72 -4.47
N LEU A 448 -12.95 19.87 -4.77
CA LEU A 448 -11.64 20.25 -4.24
C LEU A 448 -11.64 20.37 -2.71
N ARG A 449 -12.63 21.05 -2.14
CA ARG A 449 -12.74 21.22 -0.67
C ARG A 449 -12.92 19.91 0.08
N GLN A 450 -13.53 18.92 -0.56
CA GLN A 450 -13.90 17.64 0.04
C GLN A 450 -12.98 16.49 -0.37
N GLY A 451 -12.01 16.75 -1.27
CA GLY A 451 -11.08 15.74 -1.81
C GLY A 451 -11.72 14.70 -2.71
N GLY A 452 -12.94 14.98 -3.16
CA GLY A 452 -13.76 14.15 -4.01
C GLY A 452 -15.20 14.10 -3.52
N VAL A 453 -16.15 13.87 -4.44
CA VAL A 453 -17.57 13.68 -4.15
C VAL A 453 -17.99 12.35 -4.74
N THR A 454 -18.66 11.53 -3.95
CA THR A 454 -19.23 10.25 -4.39
C THR A 454 -20.75 10.28 -4.20
N LEU A 455 -21.49 9.93 -5.23
CA LEU A 455 -22.92 9.65 -5.16
C LEU A 455 -23.12 8.13 -5.18
N HIS A 456 -24.00 7.66 -4.32
CA HIS A 456 -24.39 6.26 -4.23
C HIS A 456 -25.73 6.01 -4.91
N THR A 457 -26.05 4.76 -5.21
CA THR A 457 -27.30 4.37 -5.88
C THR A 457 -28.56 4.66 -5.05
N ASP A 458 -28.44 4.88 -3.74
CA ASP A 458 -29.51 5.34 -2.86
C ASP A 458 -29.70 6.88 -2.85
N GLY A 459 -28.95 7.61 -3.67
CA GLY A 459 -28.95 9.07 -3.70
C GLY A 459 -28.16 9.73 -2.58
N ALA A 460 -27.56 8.96 -1.66
CA ALA A 460 -26.72 9.52 -0.60
C ALA A 460 -25.39 10.05 -1.17
N THR A 461 -24.98 11.24 -0.72
CA THR A 461 -23.67 11.81 -1.00
C THR A 461 -22.70 11.42 0.09
N SER A 462 -21.66 10.67 -0.24
CA SER A 462 -20.52 10.49 0.64
C SER A 462 -19.38 11.42 0.24
N LYS A 463 -18.85 12.13 1.24
CA LYS A 463 -17.71 13.02 1.07
C LYS A 463 -16.46 12.21 1.42
N LYS A 464 -15.62 11.93 0.44
CA LYS A 464 -14.30 11.35 0.73
C LYS A 464 -13.45 12.50 1.24
N ALA A 465 -13.02 12.43 2.51
CA ALA A 465 -12.01 13.36 2.99
C ALA A 465 -10.82 13.34 2.03
N ALA A 466 -10.29 14.51 1.67
CA ALA A 466 -9.07 14.60 0.88
C ALA A 466 -8.03 13.68 1.48
N PRO A 467 -7.17 13.05 0.69
CA PRO A 467 -5.96 12.42 1.17
C PRO A 467 -4.96 13.53 1.57
N CYS A 468 -5.41 14.43 2.42
CA CYS A 468 -4.49 15.19 3.22
C CYS A 468 -3.89 14.20 4.20
N GLU A 469 -2.60 14.28 4.47
CA GLU A 469 -2.03 13.79 5.72
C GLU A 469 -2.63 14.57 6.89
N ALA A 470 -3.96 14.63 6.98
CA ALA A 470 -4.67 15.27 8.05
C ALA A 470 -4.45 14.44 9.30
N ARG A 471 -3.55 14.90 10.10
CA ARG A 471 -3.53 14.51 11.51
C ARG A 471 -4.85 14.94 12.11
N PRO A 472 -5.49 14.16 13.01
CA PRO A 472 -6.80 14.49 13.59
C PRO A 472 -6.89 15.90 14.21
N TRP A 473 -5.76 16.54 14.46
CA TRP A 473 -5.60 17.87 15.09
C TRP A 473 -5.07 18.96 14.14
N LYS A 474 -4.83 18.67 12.85
CA LYS A 474 -4.50 19.67 11.84
C LYS A 474 -5.57 19.67 10.77
N PRO A 475 -6.45 20.70 10.70
CA PRO A 475 -7.35 20.84 9.56
C PRO A 475 -6.50 20.93 8.28
N CYS A 476 -6.98 20.31 7.21
CA CYS A 476 -6.41 20.47 5.90
C CYS A 476 -6.50 21.93 5.50
N GLU A 477 -5.45 22.71 5.63
CA GLU A 477 -5.30 23.96 4.92
C GLU A 477 -5.08 23.60 3.45
N VAL A 478 -6.14 23.76 2.67
CA VAL A 478 -6.02 23.89 1.21
C VAL A 478 -5.28 25.21 1.05
N GLU A 479 -4.00 25.16 0.64
CA GLU A 479 -3.29 26.37 0.22
C GLU A 479 -4.18 27.08 -0.80
N PRO A 480 -4.55 28.33 -0.55
CA PRO A 480 -5.26 29.09 -1.56
C PRO A 480 -4.31 29.18 -2.76
N ILE A 481 -4.75 28.70 -3.92
CA ILE A 481 -4.06 28.91 -5.20
C ILE A 481 -3.69 30.39 -5.22
N SER A 482 -2.39 30.67 -5.11
CA SER A 482 -1.90 32.04 -5.07
C SER A 482 -2.37 32.74 -6.34
N ARG A 483 -3.26 33.70 -6.18
CA ARG A 483 -3.55 34.70 -7.20
C ARG A 483 -2.31 35.60 -7.34
N ASN A 484 -1.27 35.07 -7.94
CA ASN A 484 -0.18 35.88 -8.49
C ASN A 484 -0.44 36.07 -9.96
N GLY A 485 -1.05 37.18 -10.26
CA GLY A 485 -1.28 37.68 -11.58
C GLY A 485 -1.70 39.10 -11.45
N GLY A 486 -0.74 39.97 -11.22
CA GLY A 486 -0.79 41.39 -11.59
C GLY A 486 -0.10 41.55 -12.91
#